data_c3207faa31c14affa6d026eb027d471d
#
_entry.id   c3207faa31c14affa6d026eb027d471d
#
_cell.length_a   1.000
_cell.length_b   1.000
_cell.length_c   1.000
_cell.angle_alpha   90.00
_cell.angle_beta   90.00
_cell.angle_gamma   90.00
#
_symmetry.space_group_name_H-M   'P 1'
#
loop_
_entity.id
_entity.type
_entity.pdbx_description
1 polymer ?
#
loop_
_entity_poly.entity_id
_entity_poly.type
_entity_poly.pdbx_seq_one_letter_code
_entity_poly.pdbx_strand_id
1 'polypeptide(L)'
;MGHLGRWRDEPLVLLTEGAALGPVFDLRLWRRATVGYSPQWNQLVLGDLTRFRSRGSLSQLSPYLHGGVVAVDAPEHKQRRAELNPSFHRRAVTDLLSDRLAVAVKAELPDGAFDAVSWSSSVVRRYLRETFVGPSFSSELLDHFLAPLDTPLPGPLLPRPLRIRRMERALARTLRSPDEGTLAEHFAGLDNGVEEARVALAAAYDTTAHALSWALWELAARPELNTGELTAEIVSETLRLYPSGWIGSRICTADTEFDGAVVPAGRLVLYSPYLTHRSAELWAHPTVFRPERFRDTARPAWGYLPFAAGERMCLGSGLATLMLRTTVDAFAGVPLRQVGGDPGPRGGLTLTPGGPMVLHRG
;
A
#
# COMPACT_ATOMS: atom_id res chain seq x y z
N MET A 1 25.68 4.72 19.12
CA MET A 1 24.54 5.61 18.85
C MET A 1 23.38 4.78 18.30
N GLY A 2 22.11 5.18 18.54
CA GLY A 2 20.94 4.49 17.95
C GLY A 2 20.74 4.87 16.50
N HIS A 3 19.94 4.06 15.77
CA HIS A 3 19.64 4.29 14.35
C HIS A 3 18.40 5.18 14.12
N LEU A 4 17.77 5.71 15.18
CA LEU A 4 16.47 6.40 15.08
C LEU A 4 16.50 7.65 14.18
N GLY A 5 17.56 8.44 14.23
CA GLY A 5 17.73 9.60 13.35
C GLY A 5 17.78 9.19 11.88
N ARG A 6 18.64 8.22 11.56
CA ARG A 6 18.76 7.68 10.20
C ARG A 6 17.46 6.98 9.72
N TRP A 7 16.76 6.30 10.62
CA TRP A 7 15.45 5.71 10.29
C TRP A 7 14.42 6.77 9.89
N ARG A 8 14.48 7.95 10.48
CA ARG A 8 13.58 9.06 10.12
C ARG A 8 13.96 9.69 8.77
N ASP A 9 15.27 9.89 8.55
CA ASP A 9 15.77 10.72 7.45
C ASP A 9 16.09 9.91 6.18
N GLU A 10 16.66 8.70 6.33
CA GLU A 10 17.15 7.87 5.22
C GLU A 10 16.92 6.35 5.48
N PRO A 11 15.67 5.92 5.78
CA PRO A 11 15.41 4.53 6.17
C PRO A 11 15.79 3.50 5.11
N LEU A 12 15.68 3.82 3.82
CA LEU A 12 16.02 2.90 2.74
C LEU A 12 17.53 2.67 2.63
N VAL A 13 18.33 3.71 2.85
CA VAL A 13 19.79 3.59 2.90
C VAL A 13 20.18 2.71 4.08
N LEU A 14 19.62 2.98 5.26
CA LEU A 14 19.86 2.19 6.47
C LEU A 14 19.51 0.71 6.28
N LEU A 15 18.40 0.40 5.61
CA LEU A 15 18.02 -0.98 5.30
C LEU A 15 18.99 -1.64 4.32
N THR A 16 19.42 -0.92 3.27
CA THR A 16 20.34 -1.44 2.26
C THR A 16 21.71 -1.74 2.86
N GLU A 17 22.22 -0.87 3.72
CA GLU A 17 23.47 -1.11 4.46
C GLU A 17 23.33 -2.31 5.41
N GLY A 18 22.20 -2.43 6.11
CA GLY A 18 21.93 -3.58 6.96
C GLY A 18 21.88 -4.88 6.17
N ALA A 19 21.28 -4.87 4.99
CA ALA A 19 21.21 -6.04 4.10
C ALA A 19 22.59 -6.52 3.61
N ALA A 20 23.58 -5.62 3.51
CA ALA A 20 24.94 -5.98 3.18
C ALA A 20 25.66 -6.78 4.31
N LEU A 21 25.11 -6.77 5.53
CA LEU A 21 25.65 -7.55 6.66
C LEU A 21 25.13 -9.00 6.68
N GLY A 22 24.02 -9.26 5.97
CA GLY A 22 23.40 -10.57 5.89
C GLY A 22 21.88 -10.52 5.70
N PRO A 23 21.22 -11.70 5.55
CA PRO A 23 19.79 -11.78 5.29
C PRO A 23 18.93 -11.35 6.50
N VAL A 24 19.53 -11.28 7.69
CA VAL A 24 18.93 -10.81 8.93
C VAL A 24 19.92 -9.90 9.66
N PHE A 25 19.44 -8.75 10.16
CA PHE A 25 20.26 -7.78 10.89
C PHE A 25 19.43 -7.01 11.92
N ASP A 26 20.10 -6.41 12.91
CA ASP A 26 19.48 -5.66 13.99
C ASP A 26 19.53 -4.14 13.78
N LEU A 27 18.43 -3.47 14.09
CA LEU A 27 18.34 -2.01 14.19
C LEU A 27 18.08 -1.58 15.64
N ARG A 28 18.69 -0.46 16.05
CA ARG A 28 18.44 0.21 17.33
C ARG A 28 17.60 1.47 17.10
N LEU A 29 16.29 1.26 17.04
CA LEU A 29 15.29 2.33 16.94
C LEU A 29 14.93 2.83 18.36
N TRP A 30 13.66 3.24 18.62
CA TRP A 30 13.16 3.47 20.00
C TRP A 30 13.07 2.16 20.80
N ARG A 31 13.12 1.04 20.14
CA ARG A 31 13.33 -0.31 20.65
C ARG A 31 14.22 -1.09 19.69
N ARG A 32 14.78 -2.21 20.12
CA ARG A 32 15.53 -3.08 19.22
C ARG A 32 14.58 -3.75 18.22
N ALA A 33 14.96 -3.78 16.96
CA ALA A 33 14.24 -4.43 15.89
C ALA A 33 15.16 -5.40 15.15
N THR A 34 14.66 -6.57 14.79
CA THR A 34 15.34 -7.52 13.91
C THR A 34 14.67 -7.45 12.55
N VAL A 35 15.45 -7.19 11.50
CA VAL A 35 14.99 -7.05 10.11
C VAL A 35 15.45 -8.25 9.32
N GLY A 36 14.56 -8.82 8.51
CA GLY A 36 14.90 -9.83 7.52
C GLY A 36 14.12 -9.60 6.23
N TYR A 37 14.61 -10.22 5.15
CA TYR A 37 14.03 -10.02 3.82
C TYR A 37 14.12 -11.26 2.90
N SER A 38 14.69 -12.38 3.38
CA SER A 38 14.69 -13.64 2.62
C SER A 38 13.29 -14.25 2.53
N PRO A 39 12.98 -15.09 1.53
CA PRO A 39 11.71 -15.81 1.46
C PRO A 39 11.41 -16.64 2.71
N GLN A 40 12.43 -17.26 3.30
CA GLN A 40 12.31 -18.07 4.52
C GLN A 40 11.93 -17.20 5.72
N TRP A 41 12.55 -16.01 5.87
CA TRP A 41 12.17 -15.04 6.88
C TRP A 41 10.74 -14.57 6.70
N ASN A 42 10.37 -14.19 5.47
CA ASN A 42 9.03 -13.72 5.15
C ASN A 42 7.98 -14.80 5.44
N GLN A 43 8.27 -16.07 5.10
CA GLN A 43 7.40 -17.20 5.40
C GLN A 43 7.23 -17.39 6.90
N LEU A 44 8.31 -17.34 7.66
CA LEU A 44 8.27 -17.46 9.12
C LEU A 44 7.41 -16.35 9.74
N VAL A 45 7.70 -15.08 9.42
CA VAL A 45 7.09 -13.93 10.08
C VAL A 45 5.63 -13.69 9.66
N LEU A 46 5.28 -14.04 8.41
CA LEU A 46 3.94 -13.82 7.87
C LEU A 46 3.06 -15.08 7.97
N GLY A 47 3.65 -16.27 8.10
CA GLY A 47 2.94 -17.55 8.18
C GLY A 47 2.56 -17.96 9.60
N ASP A 48 3.35 -17.59 10.61
CA ASP A 48 3.08 -17.97 12.01
C ASP A 48 2.54 -16.77 12.82
N LEU A 49 1.22 -16.58 12.79
CA LEU A 49 0.55 -15.47 13.49
C LEU A 49 0.45 -15.66 14.99
N THR A 50 0.69 -16.85 15.52
CA THR A 50 0.74 -17.10 16.96
C THR A 50 2.05 -16.62 17.55
N ARG A 51 3.12 -16.83 16.82
CA ARG A 51 4.48 -16.42 17.18
C ARG A 51 4.77 -14.96 16.82
N PHE A 52 4.13 -14.42 15.78
CA PHE A 52 4.36 -13.06 15.28
C PHE A 52 3.06 -12.26 15.21
N ARG A 53 2.71 -11.58 16.31
CA ARG A 53 1.48 -10.78 16.43
C ARG A 53 1.60 -9.39 15.85
N SER A 54 0.48 -8.80 15.43
CA SER A 54 0.41 -7.41 14.94
C SER A 54 0.28 -6.38 16.06
N ARG A 55 -0.40 -6.73 17.15
CA ARG A 55 -0.59 -5.82 18.29
C ARG A 55 0.75 -5.38 18.88
N GLY A 56 0.94 -4.07 19.01
CA GLY A 56 2.18 -3.47 19.51
C GLY A 56 3.26 -3.26 18.44
N SER A 57 2.98 -3.59 17.17
CA SER A 57 3.88 -3.34 16.03
C SER A 57 3.67 -1.94 15.42
N LEU A 58 4.41 -1.60 14.35
CA LEU A 58 4.35 -0.29 13.69
C LEU A 58 2.97 0.05 13.13
N SER A 59 2.20 -0.94 12.70
CA SER A 59 0.85 -0.73 12.15
C SER A 59 -0.11 -0.04 13.12
N GLN A 60 0.18 -0.08 14.42
CA GLN A 60 -0.63 0.58 15.43
C GLN A 60 -0.22 2.02 15.72
N LEU A 61 0.85 2.52 15.11
CA LEU A 61 1.26 3.91 15.29
C LEU A 61 0.37 4.90 14.54
N SER A 62 -0.33 4.45 13.49
CA SER A 62 -1.22 5.32 12.71
C SER A 62 -2.63 5.38 13.34
N PRO A 63 -3.10 6.56 13.79
CA PRO A 63 -4.47 6.73 14.30
C PRO A 63 -5.55 6.39 13.27
N TYR A 64 -5.22 6.46 11.98
CA TYR A 64 -6.13 6.17 10.88
C TYR A 64 -6.49 4.67 10.77
N LEU A 65 -5.65 3.79 11.30
CA LEU A 65 -5.81 2.33 11.25
C LEU A 65 -6.41 1.73 12.54
N HIS A 66 -6.60 2.54 13.58
CA HIS A 66 -7.15 2.05 14.84
C HIS A 66 -8.60 1.56 14.68
N GLY A 67 -8.94 0.51 15.37
CA GLY A 67 -10.30 -0.08 15.39
C GLY A 67 -10.62 -1.02 14.24
N GLY A 68 -9.90 -0.96 13.11
CA GLY A 68 -10.12 -1.86 11.98
C GLY A 68 -9.38 -3.20 12.07
N VAL A 69 -9.69 -4.08 11.14
CA VAL A 69 -9.14 -5.46 11.05
C VAL A 69 -7.61 -5.52 11.07
N VAL A 70 -6.93 -4.49 10.59
CA VAL A 70 -5.46 -4.41 10.57
C VAL A 70 -4.84 -4.28 11.96
N ALA A 71 -5.60 -3.78 12.95
CA ALA A 71 -5.12 -3.46 14.29
C ALA A 71 -5.37 -4.59 15.32
N VAL A 72 -6.14 -5.60 14.96
CA VAL A 72 -6.52 -6.71 15.86
C VAL A 72 -5.77 -8.00 15.52
N ASP A 73 -5.60 -8.90 16.50
CA ASP A 73 -5.02 -10.24 16.31
C ASP A 73 -6.12 -11.32 16.43
N ALA A 74 -5.73 -12.59 16.19
CA ALA A 74 -6.65 -13.72 16.36
C ALA A 74 -7.16 -13.83 17.83
N PRO A 75 -8.40 -14.29 18.05
CA PRO A 75 -9.36 -14.80 17.07
C PRO A 75 -10.15 -13.70 16.32
N GLU A 76 -10.21 -12.49 16.86
CA GLU A 76 -10.99 -11.37 16.32
C GLU A 76 -10.63 -11.02 14.87
N HIS A 77 -9.34 -10.99 14.54
CA HIS A 77 -8.88 -10.77 13.15
C HIS A 77 -9.50 -11.78 12.17
N LYS A 78 -9.52 -13.06 12.53
CA LYS A 78 -10.02 -14.12 11.65
C LYS A 78 -11.53 -13.97 11.39
N GLN A 79 -12.28 -13.62 12.45
CA GLN A 79 -13.73 -13.36 12.33
C GLN A 79 -14.00 -12.16 11.42
N ARG A 80 -13.43 -10.99 11.72
CA ARG A 80 -13.63 -9.78 10.92
C ARG A 80 -13.18 -9.96 9.47
N ARG A 81 -12.09 -10.71 9.27
CA ARG A 81 -11.60 -11.04 7.94
C ARG A 81 -12.58 -11.89 7.13
N ALA A 82 -13.24 -12.86 7.77
CA ALA A 82 -14.26 -13.69 7.12
C ALA A 82 -15.47 -12.87 6.68
N GLU A 83 -15.86 -11.87 7.47
CA GLU A 83 -16.96 -10.95 7.17
C GLU A 83 -16.61 -10.01 5.99
N LEU A 84 -15.37 -9.50 5.94
CA LEU A 84 -14.93 -8.53 4.92
C LEU A 84 -14.55 -9.18 3.58
N ASN A 85 -13.96 -10.39 3.59
CA ASN A 85 -13.40 -11.03 2.40
C ASN A 85 -14.35 -11.13 1.20
N PRO A 86 -15.66 -11.46 1.34
CA PRO A 86 -16.54 -11.63 0.18
C PRO A 86 -16.57 -10.41 -0.74
N SER A 87 -16.70 -9.20 -0.19
CA SER A 87 -16.82 -7.96 -0.96
C SER A 87 -15.50 -7.44 -1.53
N PHE A 88 -14.38 -7.89 -0.98
CA PHE A 88 -13.06 -7.56 -1.50
C PHE A 88 -12.47 -8.66 -2.39
N HIS A 89 -13.21 -9.74 -2.61
CA HIS A 89 -12.77 -10.78 -3.53
C HIS A 89 -12.65 -10.20 -4.95
N ARG A 90 -11.55 -10.53 -5.65
CA ARG A 90 -11.19 -9.93 -6.95
C ARG A 90 -12.35 -9.89 -7.94
N ARG A 91 -13.10 -10.99 -8.07
CA ARG A 91 -14.24 -11.06 -9.00
C ARG A 91 -15.36 -10.11 -8.59
N ALA A 92 -15.75 -10.11 -7.31
CA ALA A 92 -16.79 -9.22 -6.80
C ALA A 92 -16.43 -7.74 -7.04
N VAL A 93 -15.18 -7.36 -6.73
CA VAL A 93 -14.66 -6.00 -6.95
C VAL A 93 -14.69 -5.64 -8.44
N THR A 94 -14.27 -6.55 -9.34
CA THR A 94 -14.24 -6.29 -10.78
C THR A 94 -15.66 -6.10 -11.31
N ASP A 95 -16.57 -7.02 -11.01
CA ASP A 95 -17.95 -6.99 -11.50
C ASP A 95 -18.70 -5.73 -11.01
N LEU A 96 -18.42 -5.29 -9.77
CA LEU A 96 -19.12 -4.16 -9.16
C LEU A 96 -18.57 -2.80 -9.57
N LEU A 97 -17.23 -2.65 -9.71
CA LEU A 97 -16.58 -1.34 -9.67
C LEU A 97 -15.85 -0.93 -10.96
N SER A 98 -15.65 -1.85 -11.94
CA SER A 98 -14.85 -1.56 -13.14
C SER A 98 -15.34 -0.34 -13.92
N ASP A 99 -16.65 -0.27 -14.18
CA ASP A 99 -17.21 0.83 -14.97
C ASP A 99 -17.12 2.17 -14.25
N ARG A 100 -17.35 2.18 -12.92
CA ARG A 100 -17.21 3.39 -12.09
C ARG A 100 -15.77 3.92 -12.11
N LEU A 101 -14.79 3.02 -12.01
CA LEU A 101 -13.37 3.40 -12.06
C LEU A 101 -13.00 3.93 -13.44
N ALA A 102 -13.47 3.30 -14.52
CA ALA A 102 -13.22 3.75 -15.88
C ALA A 102 -13.80 5.16 -16.16
N VAL A 103 -15.01 5.43 -15.66
CA VAL A 103 -15.63 6.76 -15.75
C VAL A 103 -14.84 7.77 -14.90
N ALA A 104 -14.46 7.40 -13.70
CA ALA A 104 -13.77 8.29 -12.78
C ALA A 104 -12.39 8.74 -13.33
N VAL A 105 -11.58 7.81 -13.86
CA VAL A 105 -10.26 8.16 -14.41
C VAL A 105 -10.37 9.02 -15.66
N LYS A 106 -11.33 8.73 -16.56
CA LYS A 106 -11.54 9.52 -17.78
C LYS A 106 -11.87 10.98 -17.48
N ALA A 107 -12.61 11.23 -16.41
CA ALA A 107 -12.97 12.59 -15.98
C ALA A 107 -11.81 13.36 -15.35
N GLU A 108 -10.76 12.68 -14.92
CA GLU A 108 -9.56 13.27 -14.30
C GLU A 108 -8.35 13.30 -15.25
N LEU A 109 -8.46 12.80 -16.49
CA LEU A 109 -7.32 12.77 -17.40
C LEU A 109 -6.73 14.17 -17.54
N PRO A 110 -5.41 14.34 -17.32
CA PRO A 110 -4.79 15.65 -17.36
C PRO A 110 -4.67 16.15 -18.80
N ASP A 111 -4.57 17.44 -18.98
CA ASP A 111 -4.22 18.08 -20.25
C ASP A 111 -2.88 18.81 -20.10
N GLY A 112 -1.94 18.55 -21.03
CA GLY A 112 -0.61 19.14 -20.97
C GLY A 112 0.26 18.67 -19.79
N ALA A 113 0.93 19.60 -19.12
CA ALA A 113 1.84 19.30 -18.02
C ALA A 113 1.12 19.13 -16.67
N PHE A 114 1.50 18.12 -15.90
CA PHE A 114 0.93 17.84 -14.58
C PHE A 114 1.96 17.19 -13.64
N ASP A 115 1.75 17.37 -12.34
CA ASP A 115 2.50 16.62 -11.32
C ASP A 115 1.80 15.29 -11.05
N ALA A 116 2.49 14.18 -11.32
CA ALA A 116 1.91 12.84 -11.23
C ALA A 116 1.50 12.45 -9.80
N VAL A 117 2.16 12.98 -8.77
CA VAL A 117 1.81 12.69 -7.37
C VAL A 117 0.49 13.34 -7.01
N SER A 118 0.36 14.64 -7.28
CA SER A 118 -0.86 15.40 -7.02
C SER A 118 -2.04 14.86 -7.82
N TRP A 119 -1.81 14.56 -9.10
CA TRP A 119 -2.83 13.98 -9.98
C TRP A 119 -3.29 12.60 -9.49
N SER A 120 -2.36 11.69 -9.17
CA SER A 120 -2.70 10.37 -8.65
C SER A 120 -3.48 10.45 -7.34
N SER A 121 -3.12 11.39 -6.47
CA SER A 121 -3.87 11.65 -5.23
C SER A 121 -5.31 12.09 -5.52
N SER A 122 -5.53 12.96 -6.51
CA SER A 122 -6.88 13.39 -6.93
C SER A 122 -7.70 12.23 -7.49
N VAL A 123 -7.12 11.46 -8.42
CA VAL A 123 -7.79 10.28 -9.01
C VAL A 123 -8.17 9.27 -7.95
N VAL A 124 -7.27 8.96 -7.02
CA VAL A 124 -7.58 7.97 -5.97
C VAL A 124 -8.66 8.48 -5.02
N ARG A 125 -8.67 9.78 -4.64
CA ARG A 125 -9.80 10.36 -3.89
C ARG A 125 -11.11 10.18 -4.61
N ARG A 126 -11.12 10.45 -5.92
CA ARG A 126 -12.30 10.21 -6.74
C ARG A 126 -12.68 8.74 -6.80
N TYR A 127 -11.73 7.83 -7.01
CA TYR A 127 -11.99 6.39 -6.95
C TYR A 127 -12.63 5.97 -5.63
N LEU A 128 -12.06 6.41 -4.51
CA LEU A 128 -12.60 6.09 -3.18
C LEU A 128 -14.01 6.64 -2.96
N ARG A 129 -14.28 7.85 -3.44
CA ARG A 129 -15.61 8.42 -3.37
C ARG A 129 -16.61 7.60 -4.19
N GLU A 130 -16.32 7.33 -5.45
CA GLU A 130 -17.23 6.62 -6.35
C GLU A 130 -17.47 5.15 -5.97
N THR A 131 -16.46 4.51 -5.36
CA THR A 131 -16.52 3.05 -5.11
C THR A 131 -16.79 2.68 -3.65
N PHE A 132 -16.35 3.48 -2.68
CA PHE A 132 -16.52 3.14 -1.26
C PHE A 132 -17.77 3.73 -0.64
N VAL A 133 -18.02 5.01 -0.86
CA VAL A 133 -19.06 5.76 -0.13
C VAL A 133 -20.15 6.32 -1.03
N GLY A 134 -19.90 6.38 -2.34
CA GLY A 134 -20.83 6.86 -3.36
C GLY A 134 -20.77 8.37 -3.64
N PRO A 135 -21.35 8.80 -4.78
CA PRO A 135 -21.32 10.20 -5.23
C PRO A 135 -22.08 11.16 -4.30
N SER A 136 -23.01 10.68 -3.47
CA SER A 136 -23.72 11.47 -2.48
C SER A 136 -22.82 11.93 -1.32
N PHE A 137 -21.68 11.25 -1.09
CA PHE A 137 -20.75 11.61 -0.03
C PHE A 137 -19.97 12.90 -0.35
N SER A 138 -19.78 13.75 0.67
CA SER A 138 -19.04 15.01 0.52
C SER A 138 -17.57 14.78 0.16
N SER A 139 -17.16 15.23 -1.04
CA SER A 139 -15.76 15.21 -1.47
C SER A 139 -14.87 16.04 -0.54
N GLU A 140 -15.32 17.22 -0.13
CA GLU A 140 -14.60 18.09 0.79
C GLU A 140 -14.31 17.42 2.15
N LEU A 141 -15.28 16.64 2.65
CA LEU A 141 -15.06 15.89 3.91
C LEU A 141 -14.07 14.75 3.73
N LEU A 142 -14.13 14.05 2.60
CA LEU A 142 -13.17 12.99 2.26
C LEU A 142 -11.76 13.57 2.12
N ASP A 143 -11.61 14.66 1.38
CA ASP A 143 -10.35 15.39 1.21
C ASP A 143 -9.80 15.87 2.54
N HIS A 144 -10.65 16.50 3.37
CA HIS A 144 -10.26 16.90 4.72
C HIS A 144 -9.78 15.72 5.56
N PHE A 145 -10.45 14.56 5.48
CA PHE A 145 -10.04 13.36 6.22
C PHE A 145 -8.69 12.82 5.74
N LEU A 146 -8.46 12.75 4.45
CA LEU A 146 -7.26 12.14 3.84
C LEU A 146 -6.03 13.06 3.80
N ALA A 147 -6.21 14.39 3.79
CA ALA A 147 -5.12 15.36 3.64
C ALA A 147 -3.89 15.16 4.55
N PRO A 148 -3.99 14.71 5.82
CA PRO A 148 -2.80 14.45 6.62
C PRO A 148 -1.96 13.27 6.14
N LEU A 149 -2.50 12.38 5.31
CA LEU A 149 -1.74 11.27 4.72
C LEU A 149 -0.79 11.76 3.63
N ASP A 150 -1.08 12.92 3.01
CA ASP A 150 -0.19 13.57 2.03
C ASP A 150 0.99 14.29 2.68
N THR A 151 1.01 14.39 4.01
CA THR A 151 2.06 15.13 4.72
C THR A 151 3.23 14.22 5.09
N PRO A 152 4.47 14.73 5.10
CA PRO A 152 5.62 13.96 5.57
C PRO A 152 5.47 13.49 7.02
N LEU A 153 6.18 12.41 7.38
CA LEU A 153 6.27 12.01 8.78
C LEU A 153 6.81 13.17 9.66
N PRO A 154 6.27 13.35 10.88
CA PRO A 154 5.31 12.48 11.60
C PRO A 154 3.84 12.81 11.32
N GLY A 155 3.50 13.68 10.39
CA GLY A 155 2.15 14.19 10.13
C GLY A 155 1.02 13.14 10.18
N PRO A 156 1.13 12.01 9.46
CA PRO A 156 0.12 10.95 9.47
C PRO A 156 -0.01 10.19 10.80
N LEU A 157 1.00 10.27 11.66
CA LEU A 157 1.02 9.59 12.96
C LEU A 157 0.46 10.46 14.09
N LEU A 158 0.22 11.75 13.84
CA LEU A 158 -0.30 12.66 14.87
C LEU A 158 -1.78 12.38 15.13
N PRO A 159 -2.21 12.28 16.39
CA PRO A 159 -3.61 12.10 16.75
C PRO A 159 -4.49 13.26 16.26
N ARG A 160 -5.61 12.93 15.60
CA ARG A 160 -6.58 13.90 15.10
C ARG A 160 -8.01 13.48 15.43
N PRO A 161 -8.36 13.41 16.74
CA PRO A 161 -9.61 12.79 17.18
C PRO A 161 -10.86 13.47 16.63
N LEU A 162 -10.85 14.80 16.50
CA LEU A 162 -12.00 15.54 15.96
C LEU A 162 -12.23 15.25 14.47
N ARG A 163 -11.14 15.11 13.69
CA ARG A 163 -11.21 14.77 12.26
C ARG A 163 -11.75 13.35 12.07
N ILE A 164 -11.23 12.39 12.84
CA ILE A 164 -11.68 11.00 12.82
C ILE A 164 -13.16 10.90 13.19
N ARG A 165 -13.57 11.51 14.31
CA ARG A 165 -14.98 11.53 14.75
C ARG A 165 -15.92 12.17 13.73
N ARG A 166 -15.48 13.25 13.05
CA ARG A 166 -16.27 13.88 11.99
C ARG A 166 -16.49 12.93 10.82
N MET A 167 -15.45 12.23 10.41
CA MET A 167 -15.54 11.20 9.37
C MET A 167 -16.44 10.05 9.77
N GLU A 168 -16.27 9.49 10.97
CA GLU A 168 -17.09 8.38 11.49
C GLU A 168 -18.58 8.75 11.56
N ARG A 169 -18.91 9.99 11.98
CA ARG A 169 -20.31 10.47 11.97
C ARG A 169 -20.88 10.57 10.54
N ALA A 170 -20.09 10.94 9.58
CA ALA A 170 -20.53 10.98 8.18
C ALA A 170 -20.71 9.56 7.63
N LEU A 171 -19.75 8.68 7.85
CA LEU A 171 -19.87 7.26 7.48
C LEU A 171 -21.09 6.61 8.12
N ALA A 172 -21.33 6.84 9.43
CA ALA A 172 -22.50 6.32 10.10
C ALA A 172 -23.83 6.79 9.48
N ARG A 173 -23.88 7.99 8.87
CA ARG A 173 -25.04 8.45 8.10
C ARG A 173 -25.15 7.76 6.75
N THR A 174 -24.05 7.69 6.01
CA THR A 174 -23.98 7.02 4.69
C THR A 174 -24.36 5.54 4.79
N LEU A 175 -23.86 4.83 5.82
CA LEU A 175 -24.14 3.40 6.00
C LEU A 175 -25.62 3.10 6.38
N ARG A 176 -26.40 4.10 6.79
CA ARG A 176 -27.86 3.93 6.99
C ARG A 176 -28.66 3.93 5.68
N SER A 177 -28.14 4.59 4.65
CA SER A 177 -28.73 4.65 3.32
C SER A 177 -27.58 4.76 2.29
N PRO A 178 -26.88 3.66 2.02
CA PRO A 178 -25.74 3.66 1.12
C PRO A 178 -26.16 3.87 -0.33
N ASP A 179 -25.30 4.49 -1.13
CA ASP A 179 -25.49 4.58 -2.57
C ASP A 179 -25.31 3.17 -3.18
N GLU A 180 -26.24 2.79 -4.07
CA GLU A 180 -26.26 1.50 -4.73
C GLU A 180 -24.96 1.23 -5.49
N GLY A 181 -24.50 -0.03 -5.45
CA GLY A 181 -23.27 -0.45 -6.14
C GLY A 181 -21.99 0.13 -5.55
N THR A 182 -21.96 0.41 -4.26
CA THR A 182 -20.77 0.84 -3.53
C THR A 182 -20.41 -0.14 -2.42
N LEU A 183 -19.16 -0.08 -1.93
CA LEU A 183 -18.74 -0.88 -0.78
C LEU A 183 -19.46 -0.45 0.52
N ALA A 184 -20.06 0.74 0.57
CA ALA A 184 -20.88 1.18 1.70
C ALA A 184 -22.04 0.22 1.98
N GLU A 185 -22.66 -0.41 0.96
CA GLU A 185 -23.69 -1.42 1.16
C GLU A 185 -23.21 -2.60 1.99
N HIS A 186 -21.98 -3.04 1.72
CA HIS A 186 -21.37 -4.12 2.48
C HIS A 186 -21.04 -3.71 3.92
N PHE A 187 -20.40 -2.56 4.10
CA PHE A 187 -20.07 -2.06 5.43
C PHE A 187 -21.31 -1.77 6.30
N ALA A 188 -22.44 -1.42 5.67
CA ALA A 188 -23.70 -1.21 6.36
C ALA A 188 -24.24 -2.46 7.10
N GLY A 189 -23.89 -3.66 6.61
CA GLY A 189 -24.26 -4.94 7.20
C GLY A 189 -23.34 -5.44 8.31
N LEU A 190 -22.27 -4.70 8.65
CA LEU A 190 -21.26 -5.13 9.63
C LEU A 190 -21.41 -4.37 10.96
N ASP A 191 -21.25 -5.08 12.09
CA ASP A 191 -21.27 -4.47 13.43
C ASP A 191 -20.22 -3.35 13.59
N ASN A 192 -19.02 -3.55 12.99
CA ASN A 192 -17.92 -2.59 12.98
C ASN A 192 -17.80 -1.81 11.65
N GLY A 193 -18.89 -1.70 10.89
CA GLY A 193 -18.85 -1.19 9.53
C GLY A 193 -18.31 0.23 9.40
N VAL A 194 -18.56 1.11 10.35
CA VAL A 194 -18.03 2.49 10.35
C VAL A 194 -16.51 2.52 10.49
N GLU A 195 -15.97 1.76 11.44
CA GLU A 195 -14.53 1.64 11.66
C GLU A 195 -13.83 1.00 10.48
N GLU A 196 -14.39 -0.10 9.94
CA GLU A 196 -13.82 -0.80 8.78
C GLU A 196 -13.86 0.07 7.53
N ALA A 197 -14.94 0.79 7.26
CA ALA A 197 -15.03 1.74 6.13
C ALA A 197 -14.00 2.87 6.28
N ARG A 198 -13.86 3.45 7.47
CA ARG A 198 -12.88 4.50 7.75
C ARG A 198 -11.44 4.01 7.53
N VAL A 199 -11.13 2.83 8.06
CA VAL A 199 -9.80 2.23 7.92
C VAL A 199 -9.51 1.86 6.47
N ALA A 200 -10.48 1.29 5.77
CA ALA A 200 -10.35 0.93 4.36
C ALA A 200 -10.09 2.15 3.47
N LEU A 201 -10.80 3.27 3.67
CA LEU A 201 -10.57 4.53 2.96
C LEU A 201 -9.15 5.06 3.18
N ALA A 202 -8.68 5.09 4.43
CA ALA A 202 -7.33 5.56 4.74
C ALA A 202 -6.25 4.64 4.16
N ALA A 203 -6.40 3.32 4.30
CA ALA A 203 -5.44 2.33 3.83
C ALA A 203 -5.35 2.27 2.29
N ALA A 204 -6.46 2.47 1.59
CA ALA A 204 -6.50 2.44 0.14
C ALA A 204 -5.97 3.72 -0.53
N TYR A 205 -5.98 4.86 0.18
CA TYR A 205 -5.63 6.15 -0.40
C TYR A 205 -4.15 6.27 -0.75
N ASP A 206 -3.32 6.42 0.26
CA ASP A 206 -1.90 6.75 0.15
C ASP A 206 -1.11 5.67 -0.62
N THR A 207 -1.39 4.40 -0.32
CA THR A 207 -0.75 3.26 -0.96
C THR A 207 -1.01 3.21 -2.46
N THR A 208 -2.24 3.47 -2.89
CA THR A 208 -2.63 3.41 -4.31
C THR A 208 -2.16 4.66 -5.06
N ALA A 209 -2.26 5.85 -4.46
CA ALA A 209 -1.83 7.10 -5.08
C ALA A 209 -0.33 7.08 -5.43
N HIS A 210 0.53 6.65 -4.50
CA HIS A 210 1.96 6.55 -4.78
C HIS A 210 2.30 5.44 -5.77
N ALA A 211 1.62 4.30 -5.73
CA ALA A 211 1.82 3.27 -6.74
C ALA A 211 1.43 3.75 -8.15
N LEU A 212 0.36 4.52 -8.29
CA LEU A 212 -0.02 5.16 -9.57
C LEU A 212 1.02 6.15 -10.05
N SER A 213 1.53 7.01 -9.16
CA SER A 213 2.56 7.99 -9.51
C SER A 213 3.80 7.31 -10.09
N TRP A 214 4.26 6.22 -9.47
CA TRP A 214 5.38 5.43 -9.95
C TRP A 214 5.09 4.74 -11.28
N ALA A 215 3.88 4.17 -11.47
CA ALA A 215 3.50 3.54 -12.73
C ALA A 215 3.56 4.52 -13.91
N LEU A 216 2.98 5.71 -13.74
CA LEU A 216 3.00 6.75 -14.77
C LEU A 216 4.40 7.30 -15.03
N TRP A 217 5.23 7.44 -13.99
CA TRP A 217 6.63 7.85 -14.12
C TRP A 217 7.45 6.88 -14.97
N GLU A 218 7.29 5.58 -14.70
CA GLU A 218 7.99 4.53 -15.46
C GLU A 218 7.49 4.42 -16.91
N LEU A 219 6.19 4.59 -17.14
CA LEU A 219 5.60 4.64 -18.48
C LEU A 219 6.10 5.86 -19.28
N ALA A 220 6.17 7.03 -18.66
CA ALA A 220 6.66 8.25 -19.30
C ALA A 220 8.15 8.16 -19.68
N ALA A 221 8.93 7.35 -18.97
CA ALA A 221 10.32 7.07 -19.28
C ALA A 221 10.50 6.03 -20.41
N ARG A 222 9.45 5.25 -20.71
CA ARG A 222 9.48 4.09 -21.64
C ARG A 222 8.23 4.09 -22.55
N PRO A 223 8.16 5.03 -23.51
CA PRO A 223 6.99 5.14 -24.40
C PRO A 223 6.65 3.85 -25.15
N GLU A 224 7.64 3.00 -25.40
CA GLU A 224 7.50 1.69 -26.07
C GLU A 224 6.64 0.70 -25.26
N LEU A 225 6.52 0.88 -23.95
CA LEU A 225 5.68 0.05 -23.09
C LEU A 225 4.22 0.53 -23.04
N ASN A 226 3.95 1.74 -23.52
CA ASN A 226 2.63 2.39 -23.38
C ASN A 226 1.64 1.97 -24.49
N THR A 227 1.58 0.69 -24.79
CA THR A 227 0.71 0.14 -25.85
C THR A 227 -0.62 -0.41 -25.35
N GLY A 228 -0.76 -0.61 -24.04
CA GLY A 228 -1.89 -1.31 -23.42
C GLY A 228 -1.72 -2.84 -23.36
N GLU A 229 -0.76 -3.42 -24.06
CA GLU A 229 -0.56 -4.87 -24.10
C GLU A 229 0.04 -5.44 -22.82
N LEU A 230 0.77 -4.62 -22.06
CA LEU A 230 1.54 -5.01 -20.87
C LEU A 230 0.99 -4.43 -19.56
N THR A 231 -0.24 -3.96 -19.54
CA THR A 231 -0.81 -3.30 -18.35
C THR A 231 -0.67 -4.11 -17.06
N ALA A 232 -0.93 -5.41 -17.11
CA ALA A 232 -0.85 -6.27 -15.93
C ALA A 232 0.59 -6.44 -15.43
N GLU A 233 1.53 -6.56 -16.36
CA GLU A 233 2.96 -6.70 -16.12
C GLU A 233 3.56 -5.39 -15.61
N ILE A 234 3.18 -4.26 -16.18
CA ILE A 234 3.57 -2.91 -15.74
C ILE A 234 3.13 -2.68 -14.30
N VAL A 235 1.88 -2.96 -13.97
CA VAL A 235 1.38 -2.86 -12.60
C VAL A 235 2.14 -3.80 -11.66
N SER A 236 2.41 -5.05 -12.09
CA SER A 236 3.16 -6.00 -11.27
C SER A 236 4.60 -5.56 -11.02
N GLU A 237 5.27 -5.03 -12.04
CA GLU A 237 6.65 -4.54 -11.92
C GLU A 237 6.73 -3.24 -11.11
N THR A 238 5.75 -2.33 -11.27
CA THR A 238 5.64 -1.14 -10.42
C THR A 238 5.54 -1.53 -8.95
N LEU A 239 4.65 -2.46 -8.62
CA LEU A 239 4.47 -2.95 -7.25
C LEU A 239 5.68 -3.74 -6.72
N ARG A 240 6.47 -4.35 -7.60
CA ARG A 240 7.74 -4.97 -7.22
C ARG A 240 8.79 -3.91 -6.89
N LEU A 241 9.01 -2.99 -7.81
CA LEU A 241 10.08 -2.01 -7.69
C LEU A 241 9.75 -0.93 -6.65
N TYR A 242 8.47 -0.55 -6.55
CA TYR A 242 7.97 0.48 -5.65
C TYR A 242 6.85 -0.04 -4.74
N PRO A 243 7.12 -1.05 -3.88
CA PRO A 243 6.10 -1.59 -2.99
C PRO A 243 5.64 -0.52 -1.99
N SER A 244 4.38 -0.11 -2.05
CA SER A 244 3.84 0.91 -1.12
C SER A 244 4.07 0.49 0.33
N GLY A 245 3.82 -0.78 0.67
CA GLY A 245 4.19 -1.39 1.94
C GLY A 245 5.66 -1.84 1.95
N TRP A 246 6.60 -0.90 1.86
CA TRP A 246 8.05 -1.15 1.76
C TRP A 246 8.66 -1.86 2.98
N ILE A 247 7.99 -1.76 4.12
CA ILE A 247 8.33 -2.38 5.40
C ILE A 247 7.07 -2.83 6.12
N GLY A 248 7.08 -4.00 6.71
CA GLY A 248 6.03 -4.45 7.60
C GLY A 248 6.59 -4.94 8.92
N SER A 249 5.73 -5.08 9.94
CA SER A 249 6.20 -5.34 11.29
C SER A 249 5.31 -6.31 12.06
N ARG A 250 5.95 -7.00 13.02
CA ARG A 250 5.31 -7.89 14.01
C ARG A 250 6.02 -7.75 15.36
N ILE A 251 5.40 -8.31 16.39
CA ILE A 251 6.04 -8.54 17.69
C ILE A 251 6.22 -10.04 17.86
N CYS A 252 7.46 -10.47 18.10
CA CYS A 252 7.77 -11.85 18.46
C CYS A 252 7.20 -12.17 19.83
N THR A 253 6.44 -13.26 19.99
CA THR A 253 5.77 -13.60 21.26
C THR A 253 6.56 -14.60 22.09
N ALA A 254 7.48 -15.36 21.48
CA ALA A 254 8.34 -16.35 22.12
C ALA A 254 9.71 -16.34 21.44
N ASP A 255 10.76 -16.71 22.18
CA ASP A 255 12.09 -16.85 21.59
C ASP A 255 12.03 -17.74 20.34
N THR A 256 12.57 -17.24 19.26
CA THR A 256 12.47 -17.89 17.94
C THR A 256 13.85 -17.95 17.31
N GLU A 257 14.27 -19.15 16.96
CA GLU A 257 15.51 -19.33 16.20
C GLU A 257 15.28 -19.15 14.71
N PHE A 258 16.18 -18.43 14.06
CA PHE A 258 16.21 -18.29 12.61
C PHE A 258 17.68 -18.12 12.17
N ASP A 259 18.13 -18.98 11.27
CA ASP A 259 19.48 -18.95 10.66
C ASP A 259 20.60 -18.85 11.73
N GLY A 260 20.49 -19.64 12.80
CA GLY A 260 21.44 -19.68 13.91
C GLY A 260 21.39 -18.49 14.88
N ALA A 261 20.50 -17.52 14.65
CA ALA A 261 20.28 -16.38 15.55
C ALA A 261 18.95 -16.52 16.31
N VAL A 262 18.96 -16.08 17.58
CA VAL A 262 17.73 -16.06 18.42
C VAL A 262 17.08 -14.68 18.34
N VAL A 263 15.82 -14.63 17.92
CA VAL A 263 14.94 -13.48 18.01
C VAL A 263 14.17 -13.57 19.33
N PRO A 264 14.46 -12.72 20.32
CA PRO A 264 13.86 -12.84 21.63
C PRO A 264 12.37 -12.48 21.66
N ALA A 265 11.63 -13.05 22.60
CA ALA A 265 10.28 -12.62 22.93
C ALA A 265 10.21 -11.09 23.19
N GLY A 266 9.15 -10.45 22.74
CA GLY A 266 8.98 -8.99 22.81
C GLY A 266 9.76 -8.20 21.77
N ARG A 267 10.60 -8.81 20.95
CA ARG A 267 11.35 -8.16 19.88
C ARG A 267 10.40 -7.59 18.82
N LEU A 268 10.68 -6.37 18.36
CA LEU A 268 10.09 -5.86 17.13
C LEU A 268 10.75 -6.59 15.94
N VAL A 269 9.95 -7.23 15.14
CA VAL A 269 10.38 -7.96 13.94
C VAL A 269 9.90 -7.21 12.71
N LEU A 270 10.80 -6.98 11.77
CA LEU A 270 10.52 -6.29 10.52
C LEU A 270 10.76 -7.24 9.34
N TYR A 271 9.89 -7.19 8.34
CA TYR A 271 10.11 -7.77 7.02
C TYR A 271 10.04 -6.66 5.99
N SER A 272 10.89 -6.72 4.97
CA SER A 272 11.01 -5.64 4.00
C SER A 272 10.74 -6.11 2.56
N PRO A 273 9.53 -5.89 2.02
CA PRO A 273 9.27 -6.07 0.60
C PRO A 273 10.24 -5.26 -0.27
N TYR A 274 10.65 -4.06 0.16
CA TYR A 274 11.63 -3.25 -0.56
C TYR A 274 12.97 -3.98 -0.79
N LEU A 275 13.52 -4.62 0.25
CA LEU A 275 14.74 -5.42 0.13
C LEU A 275 14.50 -6.75 -0.60
N THR A 276 13.43 -7.46 -0.24
CA THR A 276 13.08 -8.75 -0.87
C THR A 276 12.95 -8.61 -2.39
N HIS A 277 12.26 -7.56 -2.84
CA HIS A 277 12.05 -7.32 -4.26
C HIS A 277 13.30 -6.80 -5.00
N ARG A 278 14.34 -6.44 -4.28
CA ARG A 278 15.64 -6.00 -4.82
C ARG A 278 16.77 -7.00 -4.61
N SER A 279 16.45 -8.19 -4.09
CA SER A 279 17.44 -9.27 -3.96
C SER A 279 17.82 -9.83 -5.33
N ALA A 280 19.10 -9.83 -5.66
CA ALA A 280 19.64 -10.41 -6.89
C ALA A 280 19.49 -11.94 -6.95
N GLU A 281 19.34 -12.60 -5.79
CA GLU A 281 19.07 -14.05 -5.69
C GLU A 281 17.66 -14.40 -6.21
N LEU A 282 16.71 -13.45 -6.10
CA LEU A 282 15.31 -13.67 -6.47
C LEU A 282 14.95 -13.06 -7.83
N TRP A 283 15.61 -11.95 -8.20
CA TRP A 283 15.22 -11.13 -9.33
C TRP A 283 16.42 -10.76 -10.20
N ALA A 284 16.45 -11.23 -11.43
CA ALA A 284 17.45 -10.80 -12.39
C ALA A 284 17.32 -9.29 -12.68
N HIS A 285 18.45 -8.56 -12.63
CA HIS A 285 18.47 -7.09 -12.74
C HIS A 285 17.46 -6.42 -11.80
N PRO A 286 17.60 -6.57 -10.46
CA PRO A 286 16.54 -6.29 -9.48
C PRO A 286 16.15 -4.81 -9.39
N THR A 287 17.01 -3.89 -9.82
CA THR A 287 16.76 -2.44 -9.80
C THR A 287 16.25 -1.88 -11.12
N VAL A 288 16.19 -2.70 -12.18
CA VAL A 288 15.73 -2.28 -13.51
C VAL A 288 14.24 -2.57 -13.65
N PHE A 289 13.48 -1.59 -14.14
CA PHE A 289 12.06 -1.77 -14.47
C PHE A 289 11.91 -2.61 -15.74
N ARG A 290 11.40 -3.82 -15.61
CA ARG A 290 11.25 -4.82 -16.67
C ARG A 290 9.94 -5.58 -16.53
N PRO A 291 8.82 -5.04 -17.06
CA PRO A 291 7.49 -5.66 -16.93
C PRO A 291 7.44 -7.07 -17.53
N GLU A 292 8.18 -7.33 -18.61
CA GLU A 292 8.19 -8.60 -19.35
C GLU A 292 8.54 -9.79 -18.45
N ARG A 293 9.26 -9.56 -17.33
CA ARG A 293 9.57 -10.63 -16.36
C ARG A 293 8.31 -11.31 -15.78
N PHE A 294 7.17 -10.64 -15.88
CA PHE A 294 5.90 -11.17 -15.36
C PHE A 294 5.05 -11.92 -16.40
N ARG A 295 5.49 -12.01 -17.66
CA ARG A 295 4.82 -12.79 -18.70
C ARG A 295 4.94 -14.29 -18.45
N ASP A 296 6.17 -14.78 -18.30
CA ASP A 296 6.50 -16.19 -18.38
C ASP A 296 7.14 -16.75 -17.11
N THR A 297 7.42 -15.91 -16.11
CA THR A 297 8.13 -16.31 -14.91
C THR A 297 7.18 -16.45 -13.71
N ALA A 298 7.20 -17.60 -13.09
CA ALA A 298 6.51 -17.80 -11.80
C ALA A 298 7.06 -16.82 -10.75
N ARG A 299 6.17 -16.17 -10.02
CA ARG A 299 6.54 -15.26 -8.94
C ARG A 299 7.22 -16.04 -7.83
N PRO A 300 8.40 -15.62 -7.32
CA PRO A 300 9.04 -16.32 -6.21
C PRO A 300 8.10 -16.42 -5.00
N ALA A 301 7.89 -17.63 -4.51
CA ALA A 301 7.10 -17.84 -3.30
C ALA A 301 7.75 -17.08 -2.13
N TRP A 302 6.96 -16.29 -1.39
CA TRP A 302 7.43 -15.42 -0.30
C TRP A 302 8.51 -14.40 -0.72
N GLY A 303 8.81 -14.33 -2.02
CA GLY A 303 9.76 -13.39 -2.63
C GLY A 303 9.09 -12.26 -3.42
N TYR A 304 7.75 -12.30 -3.60
CA TYR A 304 6.96 -11.22 -4.21
C TYR A 304 5.81 -10.85 -3.28
N LEU A 305 5.96 -9.75 -2.55
CA LEU A 305 5.13 -9.36 -1.42
C LEU A 305 4.52 -7.95 -1.54
N PRO A 306 4.00 -7.53 -2.70
CA PRO A 306 3.48 -6.16 -2.83
C PRO A 306 2.26 -5.90 -1.94
N PHE A 307 1.58 -6.96 -1.55
CA PHE A 307 0.39 -6.96 -0.69
C PHE A 307 0.61 -7.79 0.59
N ALA A 308 1.86 -7.98 1.02
CA ALA A 308 2.25 -8.97 2.03
C ALA A 308 1.83 -10.40 1.62
N ALA A 309 1.71 -11.32 2.58
CA ALA A 309 1.30 -12.72 2.33
C ALA A 309 0.64 -13.34 3.56
N GLY A 310 0.16 -14.60 3.42
CA GLY A 310 -0.48 -15.36 4.49
C GLY A 310 -1.89 -14.83 4.83
N GLU A 311 -2.37 -15.20 6.01
CA GLU A 311 -3.74 -14.86 6.45
C GLU A 311 -3.98 -13.34 6.59
N ARG A 312 -2.90 -12.55 6.69
CA ARG A 312 -2.94 -11.08 6.79
C ARG A 312 -2.55 -10.36 5.49
N MET A 313 -2.58 -11.05 4.37
CA MET A 313 -2.42 -10.43 3.05
C MET A 313 -3.42 -9.28 2.88
N CYS A 314 -3.03 -8.23 2.20
CA CYS A 314 -3.89 -7.05 1.96
C CYS A 314 -5.27 -7.45 1.45
N LEU A 315 -6.31 -7.02 2.18
CA LEU A 315 -7.71 -7.25 1.81
C LEU A 315 -8.05 -6.58 0.47
N GLY A 316 -7.57 -5.35 0.29
CA GLY A 316 -7.82 -4.53 -0.89
C GLY A 316 -6.94 -4.85 -2.10
N SER A 317 -6.18 -5.95 -2.12
CA SER A 317 -5.24 -6.25 -3.21
C SER A 317 -5.91 -6.33 -4.59
N GLY A 318 -7.11 -6.90 -4.67
CA GLY A 318 -7.92 -6.96 -5.90
C GLY A 318 -8.33 -5.56 -6.37
N LEU A 319 -8.86 -4.75 -5.47
CA LEU A 319 -9.30 -3.38 -5.77
C LEU A 319 -8.13 -2.47 -6.15
N ALA A 320 -7.04 -2.50 -5.39
CA ALA A 320 -5.84 -1.72 -5.70
C ALA A 320 -5.28 -2.09 -7.09
N THR A 321 -5.20 -3.38 -7.40
CA THR A 321 -4.77 -3.85 -8.72
C THR A 321 -5.72 -3.37 -9.82
N LEU A 322 -7.03 -3.40 -9.59
CA LEU A 322 -8.03 -2.91 -10.54
C LEU A 322 -7.86 -1.40 -10.77
N MET A 323 -7.74 -0.59 -9.71
CA MET A 323 -7.50 0.86 -9.82
C MET A 323 -6.23 1.18 -10.62
N LEU A 324 -5.12 0.49 -10.32
CA LEU A 324 -3.86 0.66 -11.02
C LEU A 324 -3.98 0.32 -12.51
N ARG A 325 -4.58 -0.83 -12.83
CA ARG A 325 -4.77 -1.28 -14.23
C ARG A 325 -5.67 -0.34 -15.00
N THR A 326 -6.82 0.03 -14.44
CA THR A 326 -7.76 0.96 -15.09
C THR A 326 -7.09 2.30 -15.39
N THR A 327 -6.21 2.78 -14.49
CA THR A 327 -5.48 4.03 -14.73
C THR A 327 -4.41 3.85 -15.82
N VAL A 328 -3.60 2.80 -15.77
CA VAL A 328 -2.58 2.52 -16.79
C VAL A 328 -3.22 2.36 -18.18
N ASP A 329 -4.33 1.62 -18.27
CA ASP A 329 -5.09 1.44 -19.51
C ASP A 329 -5.66 2.77 -20.05
N ALA A 330 -6.04 3.70 -19.19
CA ALA A 330 -6.53 5.02 -19.62
C ALA A 330 -5.45 5.90 -20.26
N PHE A 331 -4.18 5.61 -20.02
CA PHE A 331 -3.03 6.24 -20.68
C PHE A 331 -2.48 5.44 -21.88
N ALA A 332 -2.99 4.24 -22.14
CA ALA A 332 -2.49 3.39 -23.22
C ALA A 332 -2.59 4.09 -24.58
N GLY A 333 -1.50 4.11 -25.32
CA GLY A 333 -1.40 4.77 -26.64
C GLY A 333 -1.38 6.30 -26.58
N VAL A 334 -1.48 6.91 -25.42
CA VAL A 334 -1.41 8.36 -25.27
C VAL A 334 0.06 8.78 -25.08
N PRO A 335 0.58 9.78 -25.83
CA PRO A 335 1.94 10.25 -25.63
C PRO A 335 2.11 10.80 -24.19
N LEU A 336 3.03 10.17 -23.45
CA LEU A 336 3.38 10.55 -22.09
C LEU A 336 4.90 10.70 -22.01
N ARG A 337 5.38 11.82 -21.44
CA ARG A 337 6.82 12.06 -21.28
C ARG A 337 7.14 12.72 -19.95
N GLN A 338 8.31 12.43 -19.42
CA GLN A 338 8.87 13.15 -18.28
C GLN A 338 9.35 14.53 -18.74
N VAL A 339 8.98 15.58 -18.02
CA VAL A 339 9.38 16.96 -18.32
C VAL A 339 10.10 17.64 -17.16
N GLY A 340 10.13 17.02 -15.97
CA GLY A 340 10.89 17.52 -14.83
C GLY A 340 10.78 16.62 -13.61
N GLY A 341 11.72 16.79 -12.69
CA GLY A 341 11.79 16.07 -11.42
C GLY A 341 12.87 14.98 -11.39
N ASP A 342 13.23 14.57 -10.19
CA ASP A 342 14.10 13.44 -9.87
C ASP A 342 13.54 12.75 -8.62
N PRO A 343 12.55 11.87 -8.78
CA PRO A 343 11.78 11.30 -7.68
C PRO A 343 12.44 10.05 -7.12
N GLY A 344 13.64 10.14 -6.54
CA GLY A 344 14.18 9.00 -5.80
C GLY A 344 13.16 8.46 -4.78
N PRO A 345 13.09 7.12 -4.54
CA PRO A 345 12.14 6.57 -3.56
C PRO A 345 12.49 6.99 -2.14
N ARG A 346 11.50 7.38 -1.35
CA ARG A 346 11.61 7.75 0.05
C ARG A 346 10.72 6.86 0.92
N GLY A 347 11.27 6.30 1.98
CA GLY A 347 10.51 5.54 2.97
C GLY A 347 9.77 6.48 3.93
N GLY A 348 8.46 6.49 3.82
CA GLY A 348 7.54 7.22 4.70
C GLY A 348 6.52 6.29 5.34
N LEU A 349 5.27 6.73 5.47
CA LEU A 349 4.15 5.84 5.80
C LEU A 349 4.04 4.74 4.73
N THR A 350 4.17 5.15 3.48
CA THR A 350 4.33 4.29 2.31
C THR A 350 5.65 4.61 1.60
N LEU A 351 5.98 3.90 0.52
CA LEU A 351 7.11 4.24 -0.34
C LEU A 351 6.70 5.38 -1.29
N THR A 352 7.10 6.59 -0.94
CA THR A 352 6.72 7.81 -1.66
C THR A 352 7.80 8.25 -2.63
N PRO A 353 7.47 9.03 -3.68
CA PRO A 353 8.44 9.84 -4.39
C PRO A 353 9.11 10.88 -3.47
N GLY A 354 10.42 11.00 -3.54
CA GLY A 354 11.20 11.95 -2.73
C GLY A 354 11.25 13.36 -3.32
N GLY A 355 10.73 13.54 -4.52
CA GLY A 355 10.68 14.82 -5.25
C GLY A 355 9.54 14.87 -6.25
N PRO A 356 9.37 15.98 -6.97
CA PRO A 356 8.30 16.16 -7.95
C PRO A 356 8.44 15.18 -9.12
N MET A 357 7.30 14.79 -9.66
CA MET A 357 7.16 13.94 -10.86
C MET A 357 6.38 14.69 -11.93
N VAL A 358 7.04 15.60 -12.65
CA VAL A 358 6.35 16.41 -13.66
C VAL A 358 6.33 15.66 -14.99
N LEU A 359 5.12 15.35 -15.42
CA LEU A 359 4.82 14.68 -16.68
C LEU A 359 4.09 15.61 -17.64
N HIS A 360 4.11 15.29 -18.92
CA HIS A 360 3.33 15.94 -19.96
C HIS A 360 2.58 14.87 -20.75
N ARG A 361 1.27 15.05 -20.84
CA ARG A 361 0.40 14.30 -21.76
C ARG A 361 0.25 15.09 -23.04
N GLY A 362 0.57 14.43 -24.18
CA GLY A 362 0.41 15.00 -25.53
C GLY A 362 -0.99 14.90 -26.08
#